data_541f02ac200debfeab0101b7d6d83405
#
_entry.id   541f02ac200debfeab0101b7d6d83405
#
_cell.length_a   1.000
_cell.length_b   1.000
_cell.length_c   1.000
_cell.angle_alpha   90.00
_cell.angle_beta   90.00
_cell.angle_gamma   90.00
#
_symmetry.space_group_name_H-M   'P 1'
#
loop_
_entity.id
_entity.type
_entity.pdbx_description
1 polymer ?
#
loop_
_entity_poly.entity_id
_entity_poly.type
_entity_poly.pdbx_seq_one_letter_code
_entity_poly.pdbx_strand_id
1 'polypeptide(L)'
;MYRRILVPLEHSAYDQVIVAHVRQLAQLCASSIVLIHVADGWAARHQLSLKLRESEEMRLDREYIETCCASLRGDGFEPESILAGGDPAAEIVAAADREQCDLIAMAVHGHKGIQDVIYGTTANSVRHRTMVPVLMVRGPVGGPARAVSR
;
A
#
# COMPACT_ATOMS: atom_id res chain seq x y z
N MET A 1 -6.56 -1.19 20.21
CA MET A 1 -6.85 0.19 19.79
C MET A 1 -7.31 0.21 18.34
N TYR A 2 -6.45 -0.08 17.37
CA TYR A 2 -6.87 -0.20 15.97
C TYR A 2 -7.37 -1.61 15.70
N ARG A 3 -8.54 -1.73 15.09
CA ARG A 3 -9.16 -3.03 14.78
C ARG A 3 -8.89 -3.50 13.36
N ARG A 4 -8.81 -2.56 12.42
CA ARG A 4 -8.64 -2.86 11.01
C ARG A 4 -7.76 -1.83 10.32
N ILE A 5 -6.64 -2.26 9.79
CA ILE A 5 -5.60 -1.39 9.22
C ILE A 5 -5.57 -1.57 7.71
N LEU A 6 -5.76 -0.47 6.96
CA LEU A 6 -5.55 -0.43 5.51
C LEU A 6 -4.09 -0.08 5.21
N VAL A 7 -3.45 -0.88 4.37
CA VAL A 7 -2.04 -0.70 4.01
C VAL A 7 -1.93 -0.57 2.49
N PRO A 8 -1.82 0.66 1.97
CA PRO A 8 -1.50 0.87 0.57
C PRO A 8 -0.09 0.39 0.22
N LEU A 9 0.02 -0.42 -0.81
CA LEU A 9 1.28 -0.90 -1.37
C LEU A 9 1.54 -0.25 -2.72
N GLU A 10 2.79 0.11 -2.99
CA GLU A 10 3.21 0.78 -4.22
C GLU A 10 3.82 -0.19 -5.25
N HIS A 11 4.03 -1.45 -4.90
CA HIS A 11 4.84 -2.41 -5.63
C HIS A 11 6.31 -1.96 -5.72
N SER A 12 6.83 -1.52 -4.58
CA SER A 12 8.22 -1.06 -4.42
C SER A 12 8.87 -1.66 -3.19
N ALA A 13 10.18 -1.48 -3.07
CA ALA A 13 10.95 -1.93 -1.90
C ALA A 13 10.51 -1.27 -0.58
N TYR A 14 9.84 -0.11 -0.63
CA TYR A 14 9.30 0.56 0.55
C TYR A 14 8.12 -0.17 1.18
N ASP A 15 7.45 -1.03 0.43
CA ASP A 15 6.35 -1.86 0.95
C ASP A 15 6.82 -2.76 2.09
N GLN A 16 8.06 -3.25 2.05
CA GLN A 16 8.64 -4.04 3.14
C GLN A 16 8.74 -3.25 4.45
N VAL A 17 9.04 -1.98 4.36
CA VAL A 17 9.15 -1.09 5.53
C VAL A 17 7.80 -0.93 6.23
N ILE A 18 6.76 -0.61 5.45
CA ILE A 18 5.43 -0.42 6.01
C ILE A 18 4.82 -1.73 6.51
N VAL A 19 4.97 -2.82 5.76
CA VAL A 19 4.45 -4.14 6.17
C VAL A 19 5.13 -4.62 7.45
N ALA A 20 6.45 -4.45 7.59
CA ALA A 20 7.18 -4.80 8.82
C ALA A 20 6.68 -4.00 10.03
N HIS A 21 6.40 -2.71 9.85
CA HIS A 21 5.87 -1.86 10.91
C HIS A 21 4.44 -2.24 11.30
N VAL A 22 3.58 -2.42 10.29
CA VAL A 22 2.17 -2.81 10.51
C VAL A 22 2.06 -4.19 11.17
N ARG A 23 2.92 -5.12 10.81
CA ARG A 23 2.98 -6.44 11.44
C ARG A 23 3.11 -6.36 12.97
N GLN A 24 4.03 -5.53 13.45
CA GLN A 24 4.21 -5.32 14.89
C GLN A 24 3.00 -4.61 15.51
N LEU A 25 2.49 -3.57 14.86
CA LEU A 25 1.33 -2.84 15.35
C LEU A 25 0.08 -3.72 15.40
N ALA A 26 -0.15 -4.52 14.37
CA ALA A 26 -1.30 -5.43 14.30
C ALA A 26 -1.23 -6.54 15.38
N GLN A 27 -0.02 -7.02 15.69
CA GLN A 27 0.15 -7.95 16.82
C GLN A 27 -0.22 -7.31 18.15
N LEU A 28 0.22 -6.08 18.38
CA LEU A 28 -0.06 -5.36 19.64
C LEU A 28 -1.53 -5.02 19.81
N CYS A 29 -2.22 -4.66 18.72
CA CYS A 29 -3.62 -4.24 18.74
C CYS A 29 -4.61 -5.37 18.45
N ALA A 30 -4.15 -6.55 18.08
CA ALA A 30 -4.97 -7.65 17.54
C ALA A 30 -5.78 -7.20 16.31
N SER A 31 -5.13 -6.44 15.41
CA SER A 31 -5.77 -5.87 14.23
C SER A 31 -5.85 -6.85 13.07
N SER A 32 -6.91 -6.74 12.26
CA SER A 32 -6.93 -7.30 10.91
C SER A 32 -6.22 -6.36 9.94
N ILE A 33 -5.66 -6.92 8.86
CA ILE A 33 -4.87 -6.19 7.86
C ILE A 33 -5.55 -6.30 6.50
N VAL A 34 -5.73 -5.17 5.82
CA VAL A 34 -6.20 -5.09 4.44
C VAL A 34 -5.09 -4.45 3.60
N LEU A 35 -4.57 -5.19 2.62
CA LEU A 35 -3.60 -4.65 1.67
C LEU A 35 -4.34 -4.10 0.45
N ILE A 36 -3.94 -2.94 -0.05
CA ILE A 36 -4.48 -2.37 -1.28
C ILE A 36 -3.34 -1.92 -2.20
N HIS A 37 -3.43 -2.29 -3.47
CA HIS A 37 -2.64 -1.69 -4.54
C HIS A 37 -3.57 -1.02 -5.54
N VAL A 38 -3.26 0.22 -5.90
CA VAL A 38 -4.02 0.97 -6.89
C VAL A 38 -3.18 1.09 -8.16
N ALA A 39 -3.64 0.42 -9.22
CA ALA A 39 -3.03 0.55 -10.54
C ALA A 39 -3.29 1.96 -11.08
N ASP A 40 -2.27 2.58 -11.69
CA ASP A 40 -2.35 3.95 -12.17
C ASP A 40 -3.49 4.13 -13.19
N GLY A 41 -4.28 5.18 -13.00
CA GLY A 41 -5.43 5.51 -13.83
C GLY A 41 -5.11 5.81 -15.31
N TRP A 42 -3.84 6.01 -15.65
CA TRP A 42 -3.43 6.14 -17.05
C TRP A 42 -3.71 4.86 -17.86
N ALA A 43 -3.40 3.70 -17.29
CA ALA A 43 -3.68 2.41 -17.90
C ALA A 43 -5.20 2.20 -18.08
N ALA A 44 -6.01 2.58 -17.11
CA ALA A 44 -7.48 2.47 -17.18
C ALA A 44 -8.10 3.33 -18.30
N ARG A 45 -7.51 4.49 -18.59
CA ARG A 45 -7.98 5.41 -19.65
C ARG A 45 -7.60 4.96 -21.06
N HIS A 46 -6.60 4.10 -21.20
CA HIS A 46 -6.10 3.60 -22.48
C HIS A 46 -6.45 2.11 -22.72
N GLN A 47 -7.41 1.60 -21.96
CA GLN A 47 -7.87 0.20 -21.95
C GLN A 47 -8.15 -0.41 -23.33
N LEU A 48 -8.68 0.38 -24.26
CA LEU A 48 -9.07 -0.13 -25.60
C LEU A 48 -7.88 -0.41 -26.51
N SER A 49 -6.74 0.24 -26.30
CA SER A 49 -5.54 0.08 -27.14
C SER A 49 -4.45 -0.82 -26.53
N LEU A 50 -4.57 -1.19 -25.26
CA LEU A 50 -3.52 -1.87 -24.49
C LEU A 50 -4.00 -3.10 -23.70
N LYS A 51 -5.13 -3.70 -24.09
CA LYS A 51 -5.77 -4.83 -23.37
C LYS A 51 -4.81 -5.95 -22.94
N LEU A 52 -3.81 -6.26 -23.74
CA LEU A 52 -2.84 -7.32 -23.42
C LEU A 52 -1.80 -6.89 -22.39
N ARG A 53 -1.29 -5.66 -22.45
CA ARG A 53 -0.34 -5.10 -21.50
C ARG A 53 -0.97 -4.89 -20.12
N GLU A 54 -2.18 -4.40 -20.11
CA GLU A 54 -2.92 -4.13 -18.87
C GLU A 54 -3.25 -5.41 -18.10
N SER A 55 -3.69 -6.47 -18.82
CA SER A 55 -3.94 -7.77 -18.19
C SER A 55 -2.67 -8.38 -17.59
N GLU A 56 -1.50 -8.13 -18.18
CA GLU A 56 -0.23 -8.61 -17.65
C GLU A 56 0.25 -7.79 -16.45
N GLU A 57 0.17 -6.47 -16.49
CA GLU A 57 0.47 -5.60 -15.35
C GLU A 57 -0.45 -5.91 -14.17
N MET A 58 -1.75 -6.04 -14.40
CA MET A 58 -2.71 -6.42 -13.37
C MET A 58 -2.43 -7.82 -12.81
N ARG A 59 -2.00 -8.76 -13.64
CA ARG A 59 -1.61 -10.09 -13.19
C ARG A 59 -0.38 -10.04 -12.27
N LEU A 60 0.64 -9.26 -12.65
CA LEU A 60 1.85 -9.06 -11.86
C LEU A 60 1.55 -8.37 -10.53
N ASP A 61 0.70 -7.35 -10.53
CA ASP A 61 0.28 -6.67 -9.31
C ASP A 61 -0.52 -7.59 -8.40
N ARG A 62 -1.38 -8.43 -8.97
CA ARG A 62 -2.13 -9.44 -8.21
C ARG A 62 -1.21 -10.49 -7.59
N GLU A 63 -0.27 -11.01 -8.35
CA GLU A 63 0.73 -11.96 -7.84
C GLU A 63 1.57 -11.33 -6.72
N TYR A 64 1.95 -10.07 -6.87
CA TYR A 64 2.70 -9.33 -5.86
C TYR A 64 1.92 -9.18 -4.56
N ILE A 65 0.68 -8.70 -4.62
CA ILE A 65 -0.15 -8.51 -3.42
C ILE A 65 -0.47 -9.84 -2.74
N GLU A 66 -0.68 -10.91 -3.51
CA GLU A 66 -0.86 -12.26 -2.98
C GLU A 66 0.40 -12.80 -2.29
N THR A 67 1.58 -12.48 -2.81
CA THR A 67 2.85 -12.81 -2.15
C THR A 67 2.98 -12.11 -0.81
N CYS A 68 2.59 -10.84 -0.72
CA CYS A 68 2.57 -10.10 0.54
C CYS A 68 1.55 -10.70 1.53
N CYS A 69 0.37 -11.09 1.06
CA CYS A 69 -0.63 -11.78 1.87
C CYS A 69 -0.10 -13.13 2.39
N ALA A 70 0.54 -13.92 1.54
CA ALA A 70 1.11 -15.22 1.93
C ALA A 70 2.17 -15.06 3.03
N SER A 71 3.01 -14.04 2.94
CA SER A 71 3.99 -13.71 3.98
C SER A 71 3.32 -13.40 5.32
N LEU A 72 2.26 -12.61 5.31
CA LEU A 72 1.50 -12.27 6.53
C LEU A 72 0.76 -13.49 7.10
N ARG A 73 0.22 -14.37 6.26
CA ARG A 73 -0.40 -15.63 6.71
C ARG A 73 0.62 -16.53 7.41
N GLY A 74 1.86 -16.57 6.91
CA GLY A 74 2.96 -17.28 7.55
C GLY A 74 3.26 -16.81 8.98
N ASP A 75 2.93 -15.56 9.29
CA ASP A 75 3.07 -14.97 10.62
C ASP A 75 1.79 -15.05 11.47
N GLY A 76 0.77 -15.74 11.00
CA GLY A 76 -0.49 -15.98 11.73
C GLY A 76 -1.58 -14.94 11.51
N PHE A 77 -1.43 -14.03 10.54
CA PHE A 77 -2.48 -13.08 10.15
C PHE A 77 -3.42 -13.67 9.11
N GLU A 78 -4.62 -13.09 9.03
CA GLU A 78 -5.61 -13.39 7.99
C GLU A 78 -5.82 -12.11 7.14
N PRO A 79 -4.86 -11.74 6.27
CA PRO A 79 -4.96 -10.51 5.50
C PRO A 79 -5.97 -10.64 4.36
N GLU A 80 -6.61 -9.52 4.05
CA GLU A 80 -7.39 -9.34 2.84
C GLU A 80 -6.61 -8.49 1.83
N SER A 81 -6.89 -8.64 0.55
CA SER A 81 -6.26 -7.87 -0.51
C SER A 81 -7.27 -7.23 -1.45
N ILE A 82 -6.96 -6.02 -1.89
CA ILE A 82 -7.75 -5.24 -2.84
C ILE A 82 -6.82 -4.79 -3.98
N LEU A 83 -7.22 -5.08 -5.21
CA LEU A 83 -6.61 -4.52 -6.39
C LEU A 83 -7.60 -3.53 -7.01
N ALA A 84 -7.26 -2.25 -7.02
CA ALA A 84 -8.09 -1.18 -7.54
C ALA A 84 -7.40 -0.47 -8.71
N GLY A 85 -8.16 0.29 -9.49
CA GLY A 85 -7.65 1.14 -10.57
C GLY A 85 -8.24 2.53 -10.45
N GLY A 86 -7.46 3.55 -10.79
CA GLY A 86 -7.90 4.94 -10.78
C GLY A 86 -6.94 5.89 -10.06
N ASP A 87 -7.49 6.95 -9.48
CA ASP A 87 -6.70 7.89 -8.67
C ASP A 87 -6.33 7.24 -7.33
N PRO A 88 -5.02 7.08 -7.04
CA PRO A 88 -4.59 6.35 -5.85
C PRO A 88 -5.18 6.89 -4.54
N ALA A 89 -5.15 8.20 -4.34
CA ALA A 89 -5.66 8.80 -3.10
C ALA A 89 -7.17 8.60 -2.95
N ALA A 90 -7.94 8.78 -4.01
CA ALA A 90 -9.39 8.58 -4.00
C ALA A 90 -9.76 7.13 -3.71
N GLU A 91 -9.07 6.17 -4.35
CA GLU A 91 -9.31 4.74 -4.18
C GLU A 91 -8.93 4.25 -2.77
N ILE A 92 -7.83 4.76 -2.22
CA ILE A 92 -7.40 4.43 -0.84
C ILE A 92 -8.44 4.92 0.17
N VAL A 93 -8.91 6.16 0.05
CA VAL A 93 -9.92 6.71 0.96
C VAL A 93 -11.24 5.96 0.84
N ALA A 94 -11.69 5.69 -0.39
CA ALA A 94 -12.90 4.92 -0.63
C ALA A 94 -12.81 3.49 -0.07
N ALA A 95 -11.66 2.84 -0.20
CA ALA A 95 -11.43 1.51 0.38
C ALA A 95 -11.45 1.55 1.92
N ALA A 96 -10.82 2.54 2.53
CA ALA A 96 -10.84 2.70 3.99
C ALA A 96 -12.25 2.80 4.54
N ASP A 97 -13.10 3.59 3.88
CA ASP A 97 -14.50 3.76 4.26
C ASP A 97 -15.31 2.47 4.02
N ARG A 98 -15.21 1.88 2.84
CA ARG A 98 -15.94 0.66 2.47
C ARG A 98 -15.59 -0.53 3.35
N GLU A 99 -14.30 -0.71 3.64
CA GLU A 99 -13.78 -1.80 4.47
C GLU A 99 -13.83 -1.49 5.97
N GLN A 100 -14.33 -0.31 6.35
CA GLN A 100 -14.42 0.15 7.75
C GLN A 100 -13.08 0.07 8.49
N CYS A 101 -12.01 0.49 7.81
CA CYS A 101 -10.69 0.58 8.42
C CYS A 101 -10.63 1.79 9.37
N ASP A 102 -10.00 1.61 10.53
CA ASP A 102 -9.83 2.65 11.54
C ASP A 102 -8.39 3.18 11.63
N LEU A 103 -7.53 2.73 10.72
CA LEU A 103 -6.19 3.25 10.48
C LEU A 103 -5.80 3.02 9.01
N ILE A 104 -5.18 4.03 8.41
CA ILE A 104 -4.46 3.90 7.14
C ILE A 104 -2.97 4.02 7.43
N ALA A 105 -2.16 3.02 7.06
CA ALA A 105 -0.72 3.01 7.29
C ALA A 105 0.02 3.04 5.95
N MET A 106 0.80 4.08 5.71
CA MET A 106 1.47 4.35 4.43
C MET A 106 2.98 4.48 4.61
N ALA A 107 3.73 3.94 3.66
CA ALA A 107 5.14 4.26 3.53
C ALA A 107 5.30 5.63 2.86
N VAL A 108 6.26 6.41 3.35
CA VAL A 108 6.68 7.65 2.71
C VAL A 108 8.18 7.60 2.44
N HIS A 109 8.57 8.17 1.31
CA HIS A 109 9.96 8.13 0.86
C HIS A 109 10.73 9.35 1.38
N GLY A 110 11.96 9.14 1.84
CA GLY A 110 12.83 10.19 2.37
C GLY A 110 13.90 10.65 1.37
N HIS A 111 13.56 10.87 0.09
CA HIS A 111 14.52 11.35 -0.90
C HIS A 111 14.63 12.86 -0.95
N LYS A 112 15.86 13.36 -1.12
CA LYS A 112 16.12 14.75 -1.50
C LYS A 112 16.08 14.84 -3.03
N GLY A 113 14.97 15.31 -3.62
CA GLY A 113 14.88 15.52 -5.06
C GLY A 113 13.46 15.66 -5.59
N ILE A 114 13.35 15.97 -6.88
CA ILE A 114 12.06 16.25 -7.57
C ILE A 114 11.08 15.08 -7.49
N GLN A 115 11.55 13.84 -7.34
CA GLN A 115 10.71 12.66 -7.20
C GLN A 115 9.99 12.59 -5.84
N ASP A 116 10.48 13.27 -4.81
CA ASP A 116 9.80 13.35 -3.50
C ASP A 116 8.42 14.01 -3.60
N VAL A 117 8.26 14.92 -4.54
CA VAL A 117 6.98 15.63 -4.76
C VAL A 117 5.90 14.67 -5.24
N ILE A 118 6.26 13.64 -5.99
CA ILE A 118 5.30 12.70 -6.59
C ILE A 118 4.81 11.68 -5.56
N TYR A 119 5.68 11.10 -4.76
CA TYR A 119 5.35 10.07 -3.78
C TYR A 119 4.76 10.64 -2.48
N GLY A 120 5.20 11.80 -2.05
CA GLY A 120 4.59 12.55 -0.94
C GLY A 120 3.19 13.06 -1.25
N THR A 121 2.85 13.23 -2.53
CA THR A 121 1.55 13.77 -2.97
C THR A 121 0.40 12.83 -2.64
N THR A 122 0.54 11.52 -2.84
CA THR A 122 -0.52 10.56 -2.51
C THR A 122 -0.80 10.53 -1.02
N ALA A 123 0.23 10.42 -0.17
CA ALA A 123 0.06 10.41 1.27
C ALA A 123 -0.56 11.73 1.79
N ASN A 124 -0.12 12.87 1.28
CA ASN A 124 -0.71 14.15 1.60
C ASN A 124 -2.18 14.26 1.16
N SER A 125 -2.48 13.80 -0.04
CA SER A 125 -3.84 13.80 -0.57
C SER A 125 -4.78 12.91 0.24
N VAL A 126 -4.34 11.72 0.61
CA VAL A 126 -5.08 10.81 1.52
C VAL A 126 -5.35 11.50 2.85
N ARG A 127 -4.32 12.04 3.48
CA ARG A 127 -4.44 12.72 4.78
C ARG A 127 -5.46 13.86 4.76
N HIS A 128 -5.55 14.60 3.67
CA HIS A 128 -6.50 15.71 3.53
C HIS A 128 -7.95 15.28 3.22
N ARG A 129 -8.14 14.08 2.70
CA ARG A 129 -9.45 13.60 2.23
C ARG A 129 -10.13 12.63 3.19
N THR A 130 -9.43 12.12 4.19
CA THR A 130 -9.97 11.13 5.14
C THR A 130 -10.08 11.68 6.55
N MET A 131 -11.07 11.19 7.29
CA MET A 131 -11.16 11.39 8.74
C MET A 131 -10.53 10.23 9.53
N VAL A 132 -10.14 9.16 8.84
CA VAL A 132 -9.41 8.03 9.45
C VAL A 132 -7.99 8.47 9.78
N PRO A 133 -7.43 8.13 10.94
CA PRO A 133 -6.03 8.38 11.24
C PRO A 133 -5.08 7.80 10.19
N VAL A 134 -4.07 8.57 9.82
CA VAL A 134 -3.06 8.17 8.84
C VAL A 134 -1.70 8.09 9.49
N LEU A 135 -1.15 6.89 9.55
CA LEU A 135 0.22 6.64 9.99
C LEU A 135 1.15 6.69 8.78
N MET A 136 2.13 7.56 8.81
CA MET A 136 3.15 7.67 7.76
C MET A 136 4.48 7.17 8.32
N VAL A 137 5.00 6.09 7.74
CA VAL A 137 6.28 5.50 8.11
C VAL A 137 7.31 5.84 7.06
N ARG A 138 8.34 6.56 7.45
CA ARG A 138 9.43 6.96 6.56
C ARG A 138 10.43 5.82 6.42
N GLY A 139 10.70 5.41 5.18
CA GLY A 139 11.78 4.51 4.85
C GLY A 139 13.15 5.21 4.93
N PRO A 140 14.26 4.44 4.99
CA PRO A 140 15.60 4.99 5.00
C PRO A 140 15.90 5.74 3.72
N VAL A 141 16.71 6.80 3.82
CA VAL A 141 17.20 7.56 2.66
C VAL A 141 18.03 6.61 1.77
N GLY A 142 17.70 6.54 0.48
CA GLY A 142 18.35 5.63 -0.45
C GLY A 142 17.71 4.25 -0.61
N GLY A 143 16.54 4.04 -0.01
CA GLY A 143 15.78 2.79 -0.04
C GLY A 143 16.09 1.88 1.15
N PRO A 144 15.32 0.80 1.34
CA PRO A 144 15.56 -0.16 2.38
C PRO A 144 16.94 -0.80 2.17
N ALA A 145 17.71 -0.91 3.24
CA ALA A 145 19.01 -1.58 3.20
C ALA A 145 18.81 -2.98 2.58
N ARG A 146 19.65 -3.33 1.61
CA ARG A 146 19.72 -4.71 1.14
C ARG A 146 19.96 -5.58 2.36
N ALA A 147 19.07 -6.54 2.58
CA ALA A 147 19.29 -7.54 3.61
C ALA A 147 20.69 -8.15 3.36
N VAL A 148 21.62 -7.86 4.24
CA VAL A 148 22.90 -8.57 4.23
C VAL A 148 22.54 -9.98 4.64
N SER A 149 22.54 -10.88 3.68
CA SER A 149 22.41 -12.32 3.96
C SER A 149 23.61 -12.70 4.84
N ARG A 150 23.32 -12.97 6.09
CA ARG A 150 24.27 -13.65 6.97
C ARG A 150 24.21 -15.15 6.72
#